data_e771b1b9ae6c25fe70b39bdb3a1015a9
#
_entry.id   e771b1b9ae6c25fe70b39bdb3a1015a9
#
_cell.length_a   1.000
_cell.length_b   1.000
_cell.length_c   1.000
_cell.angle_alpha   90.00
_cell.angle_beta   90.00
_cell.angle_gamma   90.00
#
_symmetry.space_group_name_H-M   'P 1'
#
loop_
_entity.id
_entity.type
_entity.pdbx_description
1 polymer ?
#
loop_
_entity_poly.entity_id
_entity_poly.type
_entity_poly.pdbx_seq_one_letter_code
_entity_poly.pdbx_strand_id
1 'polypeptide(L)'
;MIFETHAHVHDPVFDGDRASMLQRARDAGVERIVTVGCDLADSARALAVASEHGLDWSLGIHPHEAKDAPADLGAAFDAAIARAARPPLAIGETGLDFFYGHSPREA
;
A
#
# COMPACT_ATOMS: atom_id res chain seq x y z
N MET A 1 -16.24 -5.33 -15.91
CA MET A 1 -15.43 -4.35 -15.14
C MET A 1 -15.09 -4.92 -13.77
N ILE A 2 -13.82 -4.94 -13.42
CA ILE A 2 -13.36 -5.36 -12.11
C ILE A 2 -12.58 -4.21 -11.48
N PHE A 3 -12.87 -3.91 -10.22
CA PHE A 3 -12.12 -2.98 -9.39
C PHE A 3 -11.43 -3.77 -8.30
N GLU A 4 -10.11 -3.92 -8.39
CA GLU A 4 -9.31 -4.60 -7.38
C GLU A 4 -8.94 -3.61 -6.27
N THR A 5 -9.50 -3.78 -5.10
CA THR A 5 -9.35 -2.84 -3.99
C THR A 5 -8.26 -3.20 -3.01
N HIS A 6 -7.62 -4.36 -3.14
CA HIS A 6 -6.59 -4.81 -2.22
C HIS A 6 -5.57 -5.71 -2.91
N ALA A 7 -4.53 -5.11 -3.45
CA ALA A 7 -3.44 -5.85 -4.07
C ALA A 7 -2.08 -5.29 -3.61
N HIS A 8 -1.03 -6.05 -3.79
CA HIS A 8 0.34 -5.65 -3.50
C HIS A 8 1.19 -5.70 -4.76
N VAL A 9 0.74 -4.99 -5.81
CA VAL A 9 1.41 -5.00 -7.12
C VAL A 9 2.73 -4.22 -7.12
N HIS A 10 3.01 -3.48 -6.05
CA HIS A 10 4.29 -2.80 -5.83
C HIS A 10 5.36 -3.71 -5.21
N ASP A 11 5.00 -4.94 -4.85
CA ASP A 11 5.95 -5.88 -4.27
C ASP A 11 7.16 -6.06 -5.20
N PRO A 12 8.39 -6.07 -4.65
CA PRO A 12 9.61 -6.27 -5.43
C PRO A 12 9.64 -7.55 -6.28
N VAL A 13 8.84 -8.55 -5.92
CA VAL A 13 8.72 -9.79 -6.73
C VAL A 13 8.30 -9.50 -8.18
N PHE A 14 7.61 -8.37 -8.41
CA PHE A 14 7.16 -7.96 -9.75
C PHE A 14 8.12 -7.01 -10.48
N ASP A 15 9.25 -6.64 -9.89
CA ASP A 15 10.13 -5.62 -10.48
C ASP A 15 10.58 -5.96 -11.91
N GLY A 16 10.69 -7.25 -12.23
CA GLY A 16 11.12 -7.69 -13.56
C GLY A 16 10.01 -7.70 -14.62
N ASP A 17 8.73 -7.75 -14.23
CA ASP A 17 7.61 -7.94 -15.17
C ASP A 17 6.33 -7.19 -14.80
N ARG A 18 6.42 -6.20 -13.93
CA ARG A 18 5.23 -5.47 -13.41
C ARG A 18 4.37 -4.89 -14.52
N ALA A 19 4.95 -4.21 -15.50
CA ALA A 19 4.19 -3.62 -16.60
C ALA A 19 3.41 -4.69 -17.38
N SER A 20 4.05 -5.83 -17.65
CA SER A 20 3.44 -6.96 -18.34
C SER A 20 2.32 -7.60 -17.51
N MET A 21 2.53 -7.76 -16.21
CA MET A 21 1.52 -8.30 -15.30
C MET A 21 0.30 -7.38 -15.24
N LEU A 22 0.50 -6.07 -15.12
CA LEU A 22 -0.60 -5.09 -15.11
C LEU A 22 -1.36 -5.07 -16.43
N GLN A 23 -0.66 -5.25 -17.56
CA GLN A 23 -1.33 -5.34 -18.85
C GLN A 23 -2.22 -6.57 -18.95
N ARG A 24 -1.74 -7.73 -18.47
CA ARG A 24 -2.58 -8.94 -18.41
C ARG A 24 -3.83 -8.74 -17.55
N ALA A 25 -3.69 -8.04 -16.42
CA ALA A 25 -4.84 -7.71 -15.57
C ALA A 25 -5.87 -6.84 -16.31
N ARG A 26 -5.41 -5.81 -17.03
CA ARG A 26 -6.29 -4.95 -17.83
C ARG A 26 -6.99 -5.75 -18.94
N ASP A 27 -6.26 -6.61 -19.63
CA ASP A 27 -6.80 -7.45 -20.70
C ASP A 27 -7.87 -8.42 -20.17
N ALA A 28 -7.75 -8.82 -18.90
CA ALA A 28 -8.73 -9.66 -18.22
C ALA A 28 -9.93 -8.88 -17.64
N GLY A 29 -9.96 -7.56 -17.78
CA GLY A 29 -11.09 -6.72 -17.36
C GLY A 29 -10.90 -6.01 -16.02
N VAL A 30 -9.69 -6.01 -15.45
CA VAL A 30 -9.38 -5.22 -14.25
C VAL A 30 -9.09 -3.79 -14.66
N GLU A 31 -10.01 -2.88 -14.34
CA GLU A 31 -9.92 -1.47 -14.78
C GLU A 31 -9.20 -0.58 -13.78
N ARG A 32 -9.36 -0.86 -12.49
CA ARG A 32 -8.71 -0.09 -11.43
C ARG A 32 -8.10 -1.02 -10.40
N ILE A 33 -6.97 -0.60 -9.82
CA ILE A 33 -6.25 -1.34 -8.80
C ILE A 33 -5.83 -0.37 -7.71
N VAL A 34 -6.08 -0.75 -6.45
CA VAL A 34 -5.47 -0.10 -5.29
C VAL A 34 -4.32 -0.96 -4.82
N THR A 35 -3.10 -0.44 -4.86
CA THR A 35 -1.95 -1.12 -4.29
C THR A 35 -1.76 -0.66 -2.84
N VAL A 36 -1.74 -1.62 -1.90
CA VAL A 36 -1.94 -1.38 -0.47
C VAL A 36 -0.62 -1.41 0.27
N GLY A 37 -0.26 -0.29 0.91
CA GLY A 37 0.96 -0.17 1.70
C GLY A 37 0.86 -0.87 3.06
N CYS A 38 1.97 -1.47 3.51
CA CYS A 38 2.05 -2.23 4.77
C CYS A 38 2.84 -1.51 5.87
N ASP A 39 3.69 -0.57 5.52
CA ASP A 39 4.39 0.34 6.42
C ASP A 39 4.74 1.63 5.65
N LEU A 40 5.45 2.57 6.28
CA LEU A 40 5.76 3.85 5.63
C LEU A 40 6.66 3.67 4.40
N ALA A 41 7.69 2.84 4.49
CA ALA A 41 8.60 2.58 3.37
C ALA A 41 7.89 1.84 2.23
N ASP A 42 7.09 0.85 2.56
CA ASP A 42 6.30 0.09 1.61
C ASP A 42 5.20 0.95 0.96
N SER A 43 4.57 1.83 1.74
CA SER A 43 3.60 2.80 1.21
C SER A 43 4.25 3.80 0.24
N ALA A 44 5.48 4.22 0.49
CA ALA A 44 6.24 5.06 -0.44
C ALA A 44 6.51 4.33 -1.76
N ARG A 45 6.81 3.05 -1.70
CA ARG A 45 6.95 2.20 -2.89
C ARG A 45 5.62 2.04 -3.63
N ALA A 46 4.53 1.84 -2.90
CA ALA A 46 3.18 1.78 -3.48
C ALA A 46 2.84 3.07 -4.24
N LEU A 47 3.15 4.24 -3.65
CA LEU A 47 2.98 5.53 -4.32
C LEU A 47 3.80 5.62 -5.61
N ALA A 48 5.06 5.20 -5.59
CA ALA A 48 5.92 5.25 -6.78
C ALA A 48 5.36 4.39 -7.92
N VAL A 49 4.93 3.18 -7.62
CA VAL A 49 4.32 2.27 -8.61
C VAL A 49 2.98 2.81 -9.09
N ALA A 50 2.14 3.32 -8.19
CA ALA A 50 0.85 3.91 -8.55
C ALA A 50 1.03 5.10 -9.48
N SER A 51 2.00 5.97 -9.20
CA SER A 51 2.30 7.14 -10.03
C SER A 51 2.81 6.75 -11.42
N GLU A 52 3.66 5.74 -11.51
CA GLU A 52 4.22 5.27 -12.77
C GLU A 52 3.17 4.58 -13.65
N HIS A 53 2.28 3.80 -13.06
CA HIS A 53 1.34 2.95 -13.79
C HIS A 53 -0.11 3.42 -13.77
N GLY A 54 -0.40 4.56 -13.18
CA GLY A 54 -1.75 5.12 -13.13
C GLY A 54 -2.69 4.32 -12.22
N LEU A 55 -2.18 3.85 -11.08
CA LEU A 55 -2.96 3.11 -10.10
C LEU A 55 -3.34 4.01 -8.92
N ASP A 56 -4.23 3.51 -8.09
CA ASP A 56 -4.48 4.08 -6.77
C ASP A 56 -3.59 3.38 -5.73
N TRP A 57 -3.38 4.03 -4.58
CA TRP A 57 -2.57 3.48 -3.51
C TRP A 57 -3.17 3.80 -2.15
N SER A 58 -2.79 3.05 -1.14
CA SER A 58 -3.14 3.35 0.24
C SER A 58 -1.90 3.51 1.10
N LEU A 59 -2.04 4.30 2.16
CA LEU A 59 -1.02 4.59 3.15
C LEU A 59 -1.41 3.94 4.46
N GLY A 60 -0.57 3.08 5.00
CA GLY A 60 -0.91 2.42 6.26
C GLY A 60 0.25 1.69 6.89
N ILE A 61 -0.02 1.17 8.09
CA ILE A 61 0.88 0.29 8.82
C ILE A 61 0.09 -0.97 9.17
N HIS A 62 0.47 -2.07 8.55
CA HIS A 62 -0.13 -3.37 8.81
C HIS A 62 0.09 -3.78 10.28
N PRO A 63 -0.85 -4.49 10.93
CA PRO A 63 -0.71 -4.92 12.32
C PRO A 63 0.59 -5.65 12.63
N HIS A 64 1.14 -6.42 11.69
CA HIS A 64 2.42 -7.10 11.85
C HIS A 64 3.60 -6.14 12.04
N GLU A 65 3.48 -4.91 11.52
CA GLU A 65 4.51 -3.86 11.56
C GLU A 65 4.24 -2.80 12.62
N ALA A 66 3.15 -2.94 13.38
CA ALA A 66 2.72 -1.91 14.34
C ALA A 66 3.77 -1.60 15.41
N LYS A 67 4.58 -2.59 15.81
CA LYS A 67 5.66 -2.43 16.79
C LYS A 67 6.74 -1.42 16.35
N ASP A 68 6.90 -1.24 15.03
CA ASP A 68 7.90 -0.37 14.43
C ASP A 68 7.29 0.98 13.97
N ALA A 69 6.03 1.24 14.33
CA ALA A 69 5.36 2.48 13.97
C ALA A 69 6.00 3.69 14.65
N PRO A 70 6.04 4.86 13.97
CA PRO A 70 6.52 6.09 14.59
C PRO A 70 5.70 6.46 15.83
N ALA A 71 6.34 7.11 16.80
CA ALA A 71 5.67 7.54 18.02
C ALA A 71 4.52 8.54 17.75
N ASP A 72 4.70 9.43 16.76
CA ASP A 72 3.65 10.33 16.28
C ASP A 72 3.22 9.88 14.87
N LEU A 73 2.32 8.92 14.84
CA LEU A 73 1.82 8.33 13.60
C LEU A 73 1.06 9.35 12.74
N GLY A 74 0.27 10.22 13.38
CA GLY A 74 -0.47 11.27 12.68
C GLY A 74 0.46 12.21 11.92
N ALA A 75 1.49 12.71 12.57
CA ALA A 75 2.48 13.58 11.93
C ALA A 75 3.23 12.87 10.79
N ALA A 76 3.56 11.58 10.97
CA ALA A 76 4.22 10.80 9.93
C ALA A 76 3.32 10.62 8.69
N PHE A 77 2.04 10.36 8.89
CA PHE A 77 1.07 10.25 7.80
C PHE A 77 0.85 11.59 7.10
N ASP A 78 0.67 12.66 7.86
CA ASP A 78 0.53 14.01 7.29
C ASP A 78 1.74 14.38 6.43
N ALA A 79 2.94 14.09 6.90
CA ALA A 79 4.17 14.34 6.14
C ALA A 79 4.24 13.51 4.86
N ALA A 80 3.86 12.24 4.91
CA ALA A 80 3.83 11.37 3.74
C ALA A 80 2.82 11.85 2.69
N ILE A 81 1.63 12.26 3.12
CA ILE A 81 0.59 12.80 2.24
C ILE A 81 1.03 14.12 1.61
N ALA A 82 1.63 15.01 2.42
CA ALA A 82 2.09 16.32 1.93
C ALA A 82 3.17 16.20 0.85
N ARG A 83 4.02 15.16 0.91
CA ARG A 83 5.07 14.91 -0.08
C ARG A 83 4.56 14.17 -1.30
N ALA A 84 3.39 13.55 -1.25
CA ALA A 84 2.88 12.73 -2.33
C ALA A 84 2.40 13.60 -3.50
N ALA A 85 2.88 13.32 -4.70
CA ALA A 85 2.39 13.95 -5.91
C ALA A 85 0.94 13.53 -6.22
N ARG A 86 0.52 12.39 -5.69
CA ARG A 86 -0.82 11.82 -5.83
C ARG A 86 -1.29 11.38 -4.45
N PRO A 87 -2.39 11.93 -3.93
CA PRO A 87 -2.86 11.57 -2.60
C PRO A 87 -3.27 10.09 -2.52
N PRO A 88 -3.14 9.44 -1.36
CA PRO A 88 -3.64 8.09 -1.21
C PRO A 88 -5.17 8.06 -1.33
N LEU A 89 -5.69 6.99 -1.88
CA LEU A 89 -7.14 6.77 -1.97
C LEU A 89 -7.74 6.45 -0.60
N ALA A 90 -6.96 5.81 0.26
CA ALA A 90 -7.39 5.36 1.58
C ALA A 90 -6.23 5.29 2.56
N ILE A 91 -6.54 5.25 3.84
CA ILE A 91 -5.63 4.85 4.91
C ILE A 91 -5.83 3.36 5.16
N GLY A 92 -4.80 2.58 4.97
CA GLY A 92 -4.75 1.13 5.10
C GLY A 92 -3.40 0.58 4.57
N GLU A 93 -2.97 -0.58 4.98
CA GLU A 93 -3.65 -1.52 5.86
C GLU A 93 -3.53 -1.04 7.30
N THR A 94 -4.54 -1.30 8.09
CA THR A 94 -4.57 -0.98 9.51
C THR A 94 -5.22 -2.15 10.24
N GLY A 95 -5.24 -2.07 11.56
CA GLY A 95 -6.03 -2.98 12.36
C GLY A 95 -5.22 -3.71 13.38
N LEU A 96 -5.88 -4.68 13.95
CA LEU A 96 -5.40 -5.45 15.07
C LEU A 96 -5.09 -6.87 14.60
N ASP A 97 -4.05 -7.46 15.17
CA ASP A 97 -3.73 -8.86 14.94
C ASP A 97 -3.50 -9.54 16.29
N PHE A 98 -4.46 -10.34 16.69
CA PHE A 98 -4.37 -11.16 17.91
C PHE A 98 -4.09 -12.62 17.62
N PHE A 99 -3.92 -12.98 16.35
CA PHE A 99 -3.67 -14.36 15.94
C PHE A 99 -2.18 -14.65 15.78
N TYR A 100 -1.48 -13.88 14.95
CA TYR A 100 -0.06 -14.14 14.68
C TYR A 100 0.88 -13.60 15.75
N GLY A 101 0.53 -12.49 16.40
CA GLY A 101 1.33 -11.91 17.48
C GLY A 101 2.68 -11.34 17.04
N HIS A 102 2.81 -10.90 15.81
CA HIS A 102 4.04 -10.26 15.29
C HIS A 102 4.33 -8.91 15.95
N SER A 103 3.30 -8.23 16.42
CA SER A 103 3.41 -7.03 17.24
C SER A 103 2.64 -7.26 18.55
N PRO A 104 3.06 -6.62 19.68
CA PRO A 104 2.31 -6.73 20.92
C PRO A 104 0.93 -6.07 20.78
N ARG A 105 -0.03 -6.50 21.61
CA ARG A 105 -1.43 -6.03 21.51
C ARG A 105 -1.59 -4.55 21.74
N GLU A 106 -0.72 -3.93 22.51
CA GLU A 106 -0.70 -2.51 22.83
C GLU A 106 -0.01 -1.66 21.77
N ALA A 107 0.59 -2.28 20.77
CA ALA A 107 1.24 -1.56 19.68
C ALA A 107 0.18 -0.96 18.67
#